data_96649ebe857fe9d02cb485c122592610
#
_entry.id   96649ebe857fe9d02cb485c122592610
#
_cell.length_a   1.000
_cell.length_b   1.000
_cell.length_c   1.000
_cell.angle_alpha   90.00
_cell.angle_beta   90.00
_cell.angle_gamma   90.00
#
_symmetry.space_group_name_H-M   'P 1'
#
loop_
_entity.id
_entity.type
_entity.pdbx_description
1 polymer ?
#
loop_
_entity_poly.entity_id
_entity_poly.type
_entity_poly.pdbx_seq_one_letter_code
_entity_poly.pdbx_strand_id
1 'polypeptide(L)'
;MKFGLYGLHKGENTVPEALARRARAAEDAGFESIWVGDHIALPPDAPDDAYDARLEALVMLAHLAAITRRVRLAVGVIVLPQRQPVLLAKQLTSIDVLSDGRLIVGLGVGYLEAELRALGTPLAARGARTDEYIAALRVLWDEPMPDYHGRFVSFSNVIQRPRPAQRPHPPIVIGGESPAAYRRARSADGWYGWERSPQQVAAVREEMGPELEVTITPSPPGPIPLELARRYADVGVDRLVLQPPDTTGASMDELIVATRNMLIGRV
;
A
#
# COMPACT_ATOMS: atom_id res chain seq x y z
N MET A 1 6.34 17.84 1.29
CA MET A 1 6.01 16.52 0.70
C MET A 1 6.36 15.41 1.68
N LYS A 2 5.58 14.32 1.71
CA LYS A 2 5.84 13.11 2.52
C LYS A 2 6.72 12.13 1.74
N PHE A 3 7.58 11.38 2.43
CA PHE A 3 8.40 10.33 1.83
C PHE A 3 8.09 8.98 2.47
N GLY A 4 7.76 7.98 1.64
CA GLY A 4 7.60 6.59 2.01
C GLY A 4 8.77 5.73 1.53
N LEU A 5 9.03 4.62 2.21
CA LEU A 5 10.01 3.61 1.83
C LEU A 5 9.30 2.33 1.42
N TYR A 6 9.63 1.78 0.24
CA TYR A 6 9.13 0.48 -0.25
C TYR A 6 10.24 -0.55 -0.33
N GLY A 7 9.91 -1.84 -0.14
CA GLY A 7 10.82 -2.94 -0.47
C GLY A 7 11.39 -3.71 0.73
N LEU A 8 11.11 -3.32 1.97
CA LEU A 8 11.58 -4.06 3.15
C LEU A 8 11.04 -5.50 3.26
N HIS A 9 10.01 -5.85 2.50
CA HIS A 9 9.35 -7.15 2.50
C HIS A 9 9.96 -8.15 1.53
N LYS A 10 11.04 -7.80 0.80
CA LYS A 10 11.62 -8.66 -0.25
C LYS A 10 13.14 -8.71 -0.22
N GLY A 11 13.69 -9.80 -0.78
CA GLY A 11 15.12 -10.06 -0.93
C GLY A 11 15.86 -10.15 0.40
N GLU A 12 17.08 -9.64 0.45
CA GLU A 12 17.93 -9.62 1.65
C GLU A 12 17.32 -8.83 2.82
N ASN A 13 16.30 -8.00 2.55
CA ASN A 13 15.62 -7.21 3.57
C ASN A 13 14.69 -8.05 4.45
N THR A 14 14.38 -9.30 4.06
CA THR A 14 13.48 -10.21 4.79
C THR A 14 14.15 -10.86 6.01
N VAL A 15 15.47 -10.77 6.15
CA VAL A 15 16.20 -11.28 7.34
C VAL A 15 15.79 -10.47 8.57
N PRO A 16 15.27 -11.10 9.66
CA PRO A 16 14.61 -10.40 10.76
C PRO A 16 15.43 -9.27 11.41
N GLU A 17 16.71 -9.49 11.66
CA GLU A 17 17.60 -8.49 12.27
C GLU A 17 17.86 -7.31 11.32
N ALA A 18 18.06 -7.58 10.03
CA ALA A 18 18.26 -6.58 9.00
C ALA A 18 16.97 -5.76 8.79
N LEU A 19 15.83 -6.44 8.72
CA LEU A 19 14.51 -5.84 8.63
C LEU A 19 14.25 -4.86 9.77
N ALA A 20 14.45 -5.30 11.03
CA ALA A 20 14.20 -4.47 12.19
C ALA A 20 15.13 -3.25 12.25
N ARG A 21 16.43 -3.43 11.89
CA ARG A 21 17.39 -2.34 11.82
C ARG A 21 16.99 -1.29 10.77
N ARG A 22 16.64 -1.73 9.56
CA ARG A 22 16.29 -0.84 8.45
C ARG A 22 14.96 -0.13 8.65
N ALA A 23 13.96 -0.80 9.24
CA ALA A 23 12.69 -0.18 9.58
C ALA A 23 12.87 0.98 10.57
N ARG A 24 13.68 0.77 11.61
CA ARG A 24 14.04 1.83 12.58
C ARG A 24 14.89 2.93 11.94
N ALA A 25 15.85 2.57 11.11
CA ALA A 25 16.68 3.54 10.39
C ALA A 25 15.84 4.45 9.47
N ALA A 26 14.83 3.91 8.78
CA ALA A 26 13.90 4.69 7.99
C ALA A 26 13.05 5.63 8.86
N GLU A 27 12.53 5.13 9.99
CA GLU A 27 11.79 5.95 10.96
C GLU A 27 12.66 7.09 11.52
N ASP A 28 13.90 6.83 11.88
CA ASP A 28 14.83 7.82 12.43
C ASP A 28 15.38 8.77 11.37
N ALA A 29 15.42 8.34 10.11
CA ALA A 29 15.73 9.20 8.98
C ALA A 29 14.62 10.20 8.66
N GLY A 30 13.37 9.96 9.14
CA GLY A 30 12.23 10.84 8.92
C GLY A 30 11.31 10.42 7.79
N PHE A 31 11.39 9.17 7.33
CA PHE A 31 10.34 8.65 6.44
C PHE A 31 8.98 8.69 7.14
N GLU A 32 7.96 9.14 6.43
CA GLU A 32 6.60 9.23 6.97
C GLU A 32 5.90 7.87 6.97
N SER A 33 6.25 6.98 6.02
CA SER A 33 5.60 5.68 5.87
C SER A 33 6.53 4.59 5.35
N ILE A 34 6.22 3.33 5.70
CA ILE A 34 6.82 2.11 5.12
C ILE A 34 5.73 1.37 4.37
N TRP A 35 6.03 1.02 3.10
CA TRP A 35 5.11 0.39 2.17
C TRP A 35 5.59 -1.02 1.81
N VAL A 36 4.65 -1.96 1.74
CA VAL A 36 4.90 -3.35 1.34
C VAL A 36 4.01 -3.73 0.16
N GLY A 37 4.47 -4.67 -0.67
CA GLY A 37 3.68 -5.25 -1.77
C GLY A 37 2.92 -6.49 -1.31
N ASP A 38 1.90 -6.89 -2.06
CA ASP A 38 1.02 -8.03 -1.76
C ASP A 38 1.03 -9.06 -2.90
N HIS A 39 2.15 -9.77 -3.05
CA HIS A 39 2.21 -10.98 -3.86
C HIS A 39 2.34 -12.20 -2.95
N ILE A 40 1.46 -13.19 -3.12
CA ILE A 40 1.38 -14.41 -2.31
C ILE A 40 2.07 -15.58 -3.03
N ALA A 41 1.86 -15.70 -4.34
CA ALA A 41 2.43 -16.78 -5.16
C ALA A 41 2.69 -16.27 -6.57
N LEU A 42 3.95 -16.01 -6.89
CA LEU A 42 4.35 -15.52 -8.21
C LEU A 42 4.57 -16.67 -9.18
N PRO A 43 4.14 -16.54 -10.45
CA PRO A 43 4.57 -17.48 -11.50
C PRO A 43 6.07 -17.28 -11.79
N PRO A 44 6.78 -18.31 -12.27
CA PRO A 44 8.23 -18.25 -12.51
C PRO A 44 8.67 -17.16 -13.51
N ASP A 45 7.77 -16.72 -14.38
CA ASP A 45 7.97 -15.70 -15.42
C ASP A 45 7.37 -14.35 -15.03
N ALA A 46 7.09 -14.13 -13.74
CA ALA A 46 6.61 -12.84 -13.28
C ALA A 46 7.61 -11.71 -13.59
N PRO A 47 7.13 -10.49 -13.90
CA PRO A 47 8.01 -9.35 -14.17
C PRO A 47 8.86 -8.93 -12.96
N ASP A 48 8.36 -9.16 -11.76
CA ASP A 48 9.14 -9.09 -10.53
C ASP A 48 9.99 -10.34 -10.36
N ASP A 49 11.10 -10.26 -9.63
CA ASP A 49 11.91 -11.44 -9.35
C ASP A 49 11.12 -12.45 -8.50
N ALA A 50 10.59 -13.48 -9.17
CA ALA A 50 9.76 -14.51 -8.57
C ALA A 50 10.51 -15.39 -7.55
N TYR A 51 11.83 -15.44 -7.67
CA TYR A 51 12.69 -16.25 -6.81
C TYR A 51 13.19 -15.53 -5.57
N ASP A 52 12.98 -14.21 -5.50
CA ASP A 52 13.30 -13.45 -4.29
C ASP A 52 12.40 -13.84 -3.13
N ALA A 53 12.99 -13.91 -1.94
CA ALA A 53 12.22 -14.07 -0.71
C ALA A 53 11.22 -12.90 -0.56
N ARG A 54 9.97 -13.22 -0.22
CA ARG A 54 8.92 -12.22 0.05
C ARG A 54 8.16 -12.61 1.30
N LEU A 55 7.96 -11.63 2.19
CA LEU A 55 7.09 -11.79 3.34
C LEU A 55 5.66 -11.39 2.97
N GLU A 56 4.69 -12.11 3.51
CA GLU A 56 3.27 -11.82 3.33
C GLU A 56 2.95 -10.44 3.92
N ALA A 57 2.19 -9.63 3.18
CA ALA A 57 2.01 -8.22 3.47
C ALA A 57 1.45 -7.93 4.86
N LEU A 58 0.39 -8.61 5.27
CA LEU A 58 -0.28 -8.33 6.54
C LEU A 58 0.53 -8.83 7.74
N VAL A 59 1.21 -9.96 7.61
CA VAL A 59 2.14 -10.49 8.61
C VAL A 59 3.31 -9.51 8.77
N MET A 60 3.85 -9.00 7.66
CA MET A 60 4.91 -8.01 7.68
C MET A 60 4.47 -6.71 8.36
N LEU A 61 3.29 -6.18 8.06
CA LEU A 61 2.77 -4.97 8.71
C LEU A 61 2.56 -5.16 10.21
N ALA A 62 2.07 -6.33 10.65
CA ALA A 62 1.94 -6.63 12.07
C ALA A 62 3.31 -6.65 12.79
N HIS A 63 4.34 -7.20 12.14
CA HIS A 63 5.70 -7.16 12.66
C HIS A 63 6.24 -5.73 12.74
N LEU A 64 6.09 -4.94 11.67
CA LEU A 64 6.49 -3.53 11.65
C LEU A 64 5.78 -2.71 12.73
N ALA A 65 4.50 -2.98 13.00
CA ALA A 65 3.74 -2.31 14.06
C ALA A 65 4.40 -2.49 15.44
N ALA A 66 4.96 -3.67 15.69
CA ALA A 66 5.62 -3.98 16.95
C ALA A 66 7.00 -3.32 17.12
N ILE A 67 7.75 -3.11 16.02
CA ILE A 67 9.15 -2.67 16.06
C ILE A 67 9.35 -1.18 15.73
N THR A 68 8.32 -0.47 15.27
CA THR A 68 8.30 0.97 14.96
C THR A 68 7.30 1.72 15.85
N ARG A 69 7.38 3.05 15.92
CA ARG A 69 6.52 3.86 16.81
C ARG A 69 5.82 5.04 16.12
N ARG A 70 6.41 5.62 15.08
CA ARG A 70 5.96 6.87 14.45
C ARG A 70 5.57 6.68 12.98
N VAL A 71 6.38 5.92 12.25
CA VAL A 71 6.21 5.73 10.80
C VAL A 71 4.88 5.03 10.51
N ARG A 72 4.14 5.51 9.52
CA ARG A 72 2.92 4.86 9.05
C ARG A 72 3.23 3.57 8.31
N LEU A 73 2.28 2.66 8.30
CA LEU A 73 2.42 1.31 7.74
C LEU A 73 1.41 1.14 6.62
N ALA A 74 1.87 0.77 5.42
CA ALA A 74 1.02 0.75 4.25
C ALA A 74 1.23 -0.48 3.36
N VAL A 75 0.17 -0.89 2.66
CA VAL A 75 0.29 -1.83 1.53
C VAL A 75 0.10 -1.07 0.23
N GLY A 76 1.00 -1.25 -0.69
CA GLY A 76 0.91 -0.66 -2.02
C GLY A 76 1.00 -1.72 -3.12
N VAL A 77 -0.09 -2.46 -3.38
CA VAL A 77 -1.47 -2.49 -2.84
C VAL A 77 -1.89 -3.91 -2.53
N ILE A 78 -2.87 -4.10 -1.62
CA ILE A 78 -3.53 -5.40 -1.42
C ILE A 78 -4.26 -5.79 -2.71
N VAL A 79 -4.03 -7.01 -3.19
CA VAL A 79 -4.81 -7.59 -4.28
C VAL A 79 -6.15 -8.06 -3.70
N LEU A 80 -7.12 -7.14 -3.60
CA LEU A 80 -8.34 -7.35 -2.82
C LEU A 80 -9.20 -8.55 -3.27
N PRO A 81 -9.35 -8.87 -4.59
CA PRO A 81 -10.19 -9.99 -5.01
C PRO A 81 -9.75 -11.37 -4.51
N GLN A 82 -8.48 -11.55 -4.15
CA GLN A 82 -7.93 -12.82 -3.67
C GLN A 82 -8.04 -13.01 -2.15
N ARG A 83 -8.60 -12.04 -1.44
CA ARG A 83 -8.74 -12.08 0.02
C ARG A 83 -10.21 -12.09 0.43
N GLN A 84 -10.55 -12.94 1.42
CA GLN A 84 -11.91 -12.96 1.98
C GLN A 84 -12.14 -11.68 2.79
N PRO A 85 -13.12 -10.82 2.45
CA PRO A 85 -13.20 -9.46 2.98
C PRO A 85 -13.54 -9.38 4.47
N VAL A 86 -14.32 -10.33 5.02
CA VAL A 86 -14.63 -10.34 6.47
C VAL A 86 -13.38 -10.65 7.29
N LEU A 87 -12.56 -11.61 6.84
CA LEU A 87 -11.29 -11.91 7.47
C LEU A 87 -10.31 -10.76 7.30
N LEU A 88 -10.21 -10.19 6.09
CA LEU A 88 -9.32 -9.07 5.80
C LEU A 88 -9.66 -7.84 6.65
N ALA A 89 -10.94 -7.48 6.80
CA ALA A 89 -11.36 -6.40 7.69
C ALA A 89 -10.85 -6.59 9.12
N LYS A 90 -10.93 -7.83 9.63
CA LYS A 90 -10.43 -8.17 10.97
C LYS A 90 -8.92 -8.05 11.08
N GLN A 91 -8.18 -8.52 10.08
CA GLN A 91 -6.72 -8.45 10.05
C GLN A 91 -6.24 -7.00 10.00
N LEU A 92 -6.81 -6.17 9.11
CA LEU A 92 -6.49 -4.76 8.98
C LEU A 92 -6.83 -3.97 10.25
N THR A 93 -7.99 -4.24 10.86
CA THR A 93 -8.34 -3.65 12.17
C THR A 93 -7.31 -4.02 13.25
N SER A 94 -6.87 -5.27 13.26
CA SER A 94 -5.87 -5.71 14.25
C SER A 94 -4.54 -4.98 14.08
N ILE A 95 -4.08 -4.81 12.82
CA ILE A 95 -2.85 -4.06 12.51
C ILE A 95 -3.02 -2.57 12.89
N ASP A 96 -4.18 -1.98 12.59
CA ASP A 96 -4.47 -0.59 12.93
C ASP A 96 -4.42 -0.34 14.43
N VAL A 97 -5.03 -1.21 15.22
CA VAL A 97 -4.99 -1.16 16.69
C VAL A 97 -3.58 -1.39 17.23
N LEU A 98 -2.87 -2.42 16.74
CA LEU A 98 -1.50 -2.74 17.18
C LEU A 98 -0.49 -1.65 16.81
N SER A 99 -0.75 -0.90 15.75
CA SER A 99 0.09 0.21 15.32
C SER A 99 -0.31 1.56 15.92
N ASP A 100 -1.36 1.62 16.76
CA ASP A 100 -1.92 2.86 17.31
C ASP A 100 -2.35 3.85 16.20
N GLY A 101 -3.15 3.32 15.24
CA GLY A 101 -3.75 4.14 14.17
C GLY A 101 -2.77 4.59 13.09
N ARG A 102 -1.71 3.83 12.80
CA ARG A 102 -0.71 4.17 11.76
C ARG A 102 -0.95 3.48 10.42
N LEU A 103 -2.00 2.66 10.27
CA LEU A 103 -2.25 1.91 9.04
C LEU A 103 -2.76 2.81 7.91
N ILE A 104 -2.30 2.52 6.68
CA ILE A 104 -2.87 2.98 5.40
C ILE A 104 -3.20 1.75 4.58
N VAL A 105 -4.44 1.65 4.08
CA VAL A 105 -4.93 0.49 3.34
C VAL A 105 -4.92 0.76 1.85
N GLY A 106 -3.86 0.35 1.15
CA GLY A 106 -3.85 0.39 -0.31
C GLY A 106 -4.56 -0.82 -0.91
N LEU A 107 -5.50 -0.61 -1.85
CA LEU A 107 -6.31 -1.64 -2.47
C LEU A 107 -6.20 -1.62 -3.99
N GLY A 108 -6.06 -2.79 -4.59
CA GLY A 108 -5.97 -2.98 -6.04
C GLY A 108 -6.75 -4.22 -6.51
N VAL A 109 -6.86 -4.39 -7.84
CA VAL A 109 -7.63 -5.47 -8.46
C VAL A 109 -6.78 -6.71 -8.82
N GLY A 110 -5.46 -6.59 -8.79
CA GLY A 110 -4.54 -7.62 -9.27
C GLY A 110 -4.49 -7.75 -10.80
N TYR A 111 -3.40 -8.32 -11.29
CA TYR A 111 -3.14 -8.50 -12.73
C TYR A 111 -2.56 -9.88 -13.07
N LEU A 112 -1.97 -10.58 -12.11
CA LEU A 112 -1.36 -11.91 -12.33
C LEU A 112 -2.44 -13.00 -12.26
N GLU A 113 -2.83 -13.52 -13.41
CA GLU A 113 -3.88 -14.53 -13.49
C GLU A 113 -3.49 -15.83 -12.78
N ALA A 114 -2.22 -16.25 -12.88
CA ALA A 114 -1.73 -17.47 -12.22
C ALA A 114 -1.86 -17.38 -10.69
N GLU A 115 -1.50 -16.24 -10.10
CA GLU A 115 -1.63 -15.99 -8.67
C GLU A 115 -3.10 -15.99 -8.23
N LEU A 116 -3.96 -15.25 -8.93
CA LEU A 116 -5.39 -15.21 -8.64
C LEU A 116 -6.01 -16.62 -8.72
N ARG A 117 -5.65 -17.40 -9.75
CA ARG A 117 -6.13 -18.78 -9.94
C ARG A 117 -5.67 -19.71 -8.81
N ALA A 118 -4.40 -19.60 -8.39
CA ALA A 118 -3.87 -20.40 -7.27
C ALA A 118 -4.62 -20.15 -5.96
N LEU A 119 -5.17 -18.93 -5.80
CA LEU A 119 -5.99 -18.54 -4.64
C LEU A 119 -7.51 -18.70 -4.86
N GLY A 120 -7.91 -19.44 -5.90
CA GLY A 120 -9.30 -19.72 -6.19
C GLY A 120 -10.12 -18.52 -6.68
N THR A 121 -9.46 -17.47 -7.14
CA THR A 121 -10.13 -16.26 -7.60
C THR A 121 -10.04 -16.15 -9.13
N PRO A 122 -11.17 -16.13 -9.85
CA PRO A 122 -11.14 -15.95 -11.29
C PRO A 122 -10.75 -14.52 -11.67
N LEU A 123 -9.96 -14.37 -12.74
CA LEU A 123 -9.58 -13.06 -13.28
C LEU A 123 -10.82 -12.27 -13.76
N ALA A 124 -11.80 -12.99 -14.30
CA ALA A 124 -13.10 -12.42 -14.67
C ALA A 124 -13.82 -11.85 -13.43
N ALA A 125 -14.48 -10.71 -13.61
CA ALA A 125 -15.21 -10.01 -12.55
C ALA A 125 -14.36 -9.48 -11.37
N ARG A 126 -13.00 -9.52 -11.43
CA ARG A 126 -12.15 -8.99 -10.36
C ARG A 126 -12.47 -7.53 -10.01
N GLY A 127 -12.79 -6.70 -11.02
CA GLY A 127 -13.18 -5.30 -10.80
C GLY A 127 -14.48 -5.18 -10.00
N ALA A 128 -15.54 -5.88 -10.41
CA ALA A 128 -16.82 -5.88 -9.70
C ALA A 128 -16.70 -6.48 -8.28
N ARG A 129 -15.88 -7.52 -8.13
CA ARG A 129 -15.56 -8.09 -6.81
C ARG A 129 -14.83 -7.08 -5.92
N THR A 130 -13.89 -6.32 -6.48
CA THR A 130 -13.19 -5.26 -5.74
C THR A 130 -14.15 -4.17 -5.28
N ASP A 131 -15.05 -3.71 -6.16
CA ASP A 131 -16.04 -2.69 -5.81
C ASP A 131 -16.92 -3.14 -4.64
N GLU A 132 -17.41 -4.37 -4.71
CA GLU A 132 -18.23 -4.96 -3.65
C GLU A 132 -17.46 -5.18 -2.35
N TYR A 133 -16.21 -5.65 -2.43
CA TYR A 133 -15.38 -5.89 -1.25
C TYR A 133 -14.98 -4.60 -0.54
N ILE A 134 -14.74 -3.50 -1.26
CA ILE A 134 -14.52 -2.18 -0.65
C ILE A 134 -15.76 -1.73 0.13
N ALA A 135 -16.96 -1.91 -0.45
CA ALA A 135 -18.21 -1.58 0.24
C ALA A 135 -18.41 -2.45 1.49
N ALA A 136 -18.16 -3.76 1.39
CA ALA A 136 -18.25 -4.69 2.52
C ALA A 136 -17.26 -4.35 3.66
N LEU A 137 -16.01 -3.95 3.34
CA LEU A 137 -15.03 -3.51 4.33
C LEU A 137 -15.52 -2.27 5.10
N ARG A 138 -16.07 -1.27 4.40
CA ARG A 138 -16.63 -0.08 5.04
C ARG A 138 -17.78 -0.42 5.98
N VAL A 139 -18.73 -1.24 5.53
CA VAL A 139 -19.84 -1.70 6.38
C VAL A 139 -19.33 -2.40 7.65
N LEU A 140 -18.32 -3.28 7.52
CA LEU A 140 -17.72 -3.96 8.67
C LEU A 140 -17.04 -3.01 9.66
N TRP A 141 -16.47 -1.91 9.17
CA TRP A 141 -15.76 -0.93 10.01
C TRP A 141 -16.68 0.15 10.59
N ASP A 142 -17.64 0.63 9.81
CA ASP A 142 -18.41 1.82 10.14
C ASP A 142 -19.71 1.49 10.88
N GLU A 143 -20.38 0.39 10.51
CA GLU A 143 -21.68 0.06 11.06
C GLU A 143 -21.60 -0.67 12.41
N PRO A 144 -22.44 -0.29 13.41
CA PRO A 144 -22.51 -0.98 14.70
C PRO A 144 -23.00 -2.43 14.59
N MET A 145 -23.90 -2.71 13.66
CA MET A 145 -24.45 -4.02 13.34
C MET A 145 -24.28 -4.26 11.82
N PRO A 146 -23.10 -4.74 11.38
CA PRO A 146 -22.82 -4.92 9.97
C PRO A 146 -23.76 -5.92 9.31
N ASP A 147 -24.41 -5.49 8.23
CA ASP A 147 -25.28 -6.31 7.40
C ASP A 147 -24.99 -5.97 5.93
N TYR A 148 -24.66 -6.98 5.12
CA TYR A 148 -24.27 -6.79 3.72
C TYR A 148 -24.69 -7.96 2.85
N HIS A 149 -25.39 -7.69 1.74
CA HIS A 149 -25.88 -8.70 0.80
C HIS A 149 -25.43 -8.36 -0.63
N GLY A 150 -24.29 -8.90 -1.02
CA GLY A 150 -23.71 -8.74 -2.34
C GLY A 150 -23.73 -10.04 -3.16
N ARG A 151 -23.19 -9.93 -4.36
CA ARG A 151 -23.02 -11.09 -5.27
C ARG A 151 -21.86 -11.99 -4.86
N PHE A 152 -20.79 -11.40 -4.33
CA PHE A 152 -19.51 -12.07 -4.05
C PHE A 152 -19.28 -12.28 -2.56
N VAL A 153 -19.95 -11.51 -1.71
CA VAL A 153 -19.91 -11.64 -0.25
C VAL A 153 -21.26 -11.28 0.35
N SER A 154 -21.67 -12.04 1.36
CA SER A 154 -22.87 -11.76 2.14
C SER A 154 -22.59 -12.11 3.60
N PHE A 155 -23.03 -11.27 4.52
CA PHE A 155 -22.97 -11.52 5.96
C PHE A 155 -24.05 -10.76 6.71
N SER A 156 -24.58 -11.37 7.78
CA SER A 156 -25.51 -10.77 8.72
C SER A 156 -25.29 -11.37 10.11
N ASN A 157 -25.80 -10.71 11.15
CA ASN A 157 -25.68 -11.16 12.55
C ASN A 157 -24.22 -11.38 12.99
N VAL A 158 -23.30 -10.55 12.52
CA VAL A 158 -21.88 -10.61 12.92
C VAL A 158 -21.43 -9.26 13.48
N ILE A 159 -20.53 -9.28 14.44
CA ILE A 159 -19.91 -8.09 15.02
C ILE A 159 -18.41 -8.31 15.09
N GLN A 160 -17.63 -7.33 14.61
CA GLN A 160 -16.18 -7.34 14.77
C GLN A 160 -15.74 -6.39 15.89
N ARG A 161 -14.95 -6.91 16.83
CA ARG A 161 -14.29 -6.16 17.91
C ARG A 161 -12.83 -6.58 18.00
N PRO A 162 -11.87 -5.63 18.31
CA PRO A 162 -12.12 -4.20 18.46
C PRO A 162 -12.57 -3.53 17.17
N ARG A 163 -12.95 -2.27 17.22
CA ARG A 163 -13.08 -1.38 16.07
C ARG A 163 -11.70 -0.85 15.68
N PRO A 164 -11.49 -0.36 14.44
CA PRO A 164 -10.26 0.34 14.08
C PRO A 164 -9.93 1.47 15.06
N ALA A 165 -8.65 1.74 15.28
CA ALA A 165 -8.20 2.88 16.07
C ALA A 165 -8.50 4.20 15.35
N GLN A 166 -8.29 4.23 14.04
CA GLN A 166 -8.64 5.38 13.19
C GLN A 166 -10.16 5.48 12.94
N ARG A 167 -10.67 6.69 12.75
CA ARG A 167 -12.08 6.96 12.52
C ARG A 167 -12.29 7.75 11.22
N PRO A 168 -13.29 7.40 10.42
CA PRO A 168 -14.22 6.26 10.56
C PRO A 168 -13.52 4.90 10.45
N HIS A 169 -12.49 4.79 9.65
CA HIS A 169 -11.64 3.60 9.41
C HIS A 169 -10.23 4.04 8.97
N PRO A 170 -9.25 3.14 8.84
CA PRO A 170 -7.96 3.47 8.24
C PRO A 170 -8.15 4.03 6.82
N PRO A 171 -7.38 5.05 6.40
CA PRO A 171 -7.52 5.64 5.07
C PRO A 171 -7.29 4.60 3.98
N ILE A 172 -8.19 4.61 2.99
CA ILE A 172 -8.18 3.73 1.83
C ILE A 172 -7.56 4.45 0.64
N VAL A 173 -6.52 3.86 0.06
CA VAL A 173 -5.83 4.36 -1.13
C VAL A 173 -6.02 3.37 -2.27
N ILE A 174 -6.42 3.81 -3.45
CA ILE A 174 -6.68 2.92 -4.59
C ILE A 174 -5.49 2.93 -5.54
N GLY A 175 -4.96 1.74 -5.84
CA GLY A 175 -3.91 1.55 -6.83
C GLY A 175 -4.42 1.23 -8.22
N GLY A 176 -3.61 1.59 -9.21
CA GLY A 176 -3.84 1.28 -10.62
C GLY A 176 -4.13 2.51 -11.49
N GLU A 177 -3.95 2.32 -12.81
CA GLU A 177 -3.92 3.38 -13.82
C GLU A 177 -5.04 3.25 -14.87
N SER A 178 -6.06 2.47 -14.58
CA SER A 178 -7.23 2.35 -15.46
C SER A 178 -8.32 3.38 -15.11
N PRO A 179 -9.21 3.73 -16.06
CA PRO A 179 -10.36 4.59 -15.76
C PRO A 179 -11.21 4.05 -14.59
N ALA A 180 -11.28 2.72 -14.44
CA ALA A 180 -11.99 2.10 -13.32
C ALA A 180 -11.26 2.31 -11.97
N ALA A 181 -9.91 2.29 -11.96
CA ALA A 181 -9.13 2.60 -10.77
C ALA A 181 -9.31 4.08 -10.37
N TYR A 182 -9.24 5.00 -11.32
CA TYR A 182 -9.45 6.42 -11.06
C TYR A 182 -10.86 6.72 -10.53
N ARG A 183 -11.89 6.07 -11.08
CA ARG A 183 -13.26 6.18 -10.54
C ARG A 183 -13.35 5.71 -9.09
N ARG A 184 -12.69 4.60 -8.73
CA ARG A 184 -12.63 4.13 -7.32
C ARG A 184 -11.89 5.09 -6.42
N ALA A 185 -10.76 5.64 -6.89
CA ALA A 185 -9.96 6.57 -6.14
C ALA A 185 -10.74 7.82 -5.74
N ARG A 186 -11.60 8.35 -6.63
CA ARG A 186 -12.49 9.50 -6.32
C ARG A 186 -13.50 9.24 -5.19
N SER A 187 -13.74 7.98 -4.85
CA SER A 187 -14.60 7.57 -3.73
C SER A 187 -13.82 7.04 -2.52
N ALA A 188 -12.50 7.27 -2.50
CA ALA A 188 -11.57 6.83 -1.47
C ALA A 188 -10.78 8.03 -0.92
N ASP A 189 -9.81 7.77 -0.03
CA ASP A 189 -9.01 8.82 0.60
C ASP A 189 -7.76 9.19 -0.22
N GLY A 190 -7.37 8.34 -1.20
CA GLY A 190 -6.20 8.61 -2.03
C GLY A 190 -6.08 7.72 -3.24
N TRP A 191 -5.15 8.11 -4.12
CA TRP A 191 -4.70 7.32 -5.26
C TRP A 191 -3.22 6.98 -5.15
N TYR A 192 -2.85 5.74 -5.53
CA TYR A 192 -1.49 5.27 -5.59
C TYR A 192 -1.11 4.89 -7.02
N GLY A 193 -0.21 5.68 -7.63
CA GLY A 193 0.34 5.44 -8.95
C GLY A 193 1.71 4.77 -8.88
N TRP A 194 1.89 3.70 -9.64
CA TRP A 194 3.14 2.97 -9.73
C TRP A 194 3.94 3.41 -10.96
N GLU A 195 5.21 3.79 -10.74
CA GLU A 195 6.16 4.19 -11.80
C GLU A 195 5.63 5.29 -12.72
N ARG A 196 5.02 6.34 -12.13
CA ARG A 196 4.49 7.47 -12.89
C ARG A 196 5.46 8.66 -12.89
N SER A 197 5.66 9.27 -14.07
CA SER A 197 6.39 10.53 -14.20
C SER A 197 5.52 11.72 -13.74
N PRO A 198 6.12 12.88 -13.41
CA PRO A 198 5.35 14.09 -13.08
C PRO A 198 4.33 14.48 -14.14
N GLN A 199 4.66 14.32 -15.43
CA GLN A 199 3.76 14.63 -16.55
C GLN A 199 2.54 13.70 -16.58
N GLN A 200 2.74 12.41 -16.33
CA GLN A 200 1.64 11.44 -16.25
C GLN A 200 0.74 11.68 -15.02
N VAL A 201 1.33 12.12 -13.90
CA VAL A 201 0.56 12.48 -12.70
C VAL A 201 -0.26 13.74 -12.96
N ALA A 202 0.31 14.78 -13.57
CA ALA A 202 -0.40 16.01 -13.89
C ALA A 202 -1.68 15.76 -14.71
N ALA A 203 -1.59 14.89 -15.74
CA ALA A 203 -2.73 14.52 -16.57
C ALA A 203 -3.87 13.84 -15.78
N VAL A 204 -3.54 13.04 -14.77
CA VAL A 204 -4.52 12.34 -13.95
C VAL A 204 -5.04 13.22 -12.82
N ARG A 205 -4.19 14.11 -12.29
CA ARG A 205 -4.54 15.00 -11.17
C ARG A 205 -5.74 15.90 -11.49
N GLU A 206 -5.78 16.42 -12.71
CA GLU A 206 -6.91 17.23 -13.18
C GLU A 206 -8.25 16.47 -13.12
N GLU A 207 -8.22 15.19 -13.48
CA GLU A 207 -9.40 14.31 -13.45
C GLU A 207 -9.83 13.93 -12.03
N MET A 208 -8.88 13.81 -11.08
CA MET A 208 -9.15 13.36 -9.71
C MET A 208 -9.62 14.45 -8.76
N GLY A 209 -9.32 15.72 -9.05
CA GLY A 209 -9.62 16.84 -8.19
C GLY A 209 -8.59 17.09 -7.06
N PRO A 210 -8.60 18.28 -6.45
CA PRO A 210 -7.52 18.72 -5.55
C PRO A 210 -7.51 18.06 -4.16
N GLU A 211 -8.65 17.54 -3.70
CA GLU A 211 -8.81 17.00 -2.35
C GLU A 211 -8.23 15.59 -2.16
N LEU A 212 -8.01 14.85 -3.25
CA LEU A 212 -7.54 13.47 -3.20
C LEU A 212 -6.05 13.41 -2.89
N GLU A 213 -5.63 12.66 -1.86
CA GLU A 213 -4.21 12.41 -1.59
C GLU A 213 -3.57 11.60 -2.73
N VAL A 214 -2.48 12.11 -3.31
CA VAL A 214 -1.74 11.46 -4.40
C VAL A 214 -0.41 10.91 -3.89
N THR A 215 -0.29 9.59 -3.94
CA THR A 215 0.92 8.85 -3.60
C THR A 215 1.52 8.25 -4.87
N ILE A 216 2.80 8.43 -5.11
CA ILE A 216 3.50 7.95 -6.31
C ILE A 216 4.76 7.19 -5.96
N THR A 217 4.97 6.03 -6.58
CA THR A 217 6.30 5.43 -6.71
C THR A 217 6.92 5.94 -8.00
N PRO A 218 8.06 6.67 -7.94
CA PRO A 218 8.73 7.17 -9.13
C PRO A 218 9.48 6.08 -9.90
N SER A 219 9.76 6.33 -11.18
CA SER A 219 10.63 5.53 -12.03
C SER A 219 11.76 6.41 -12.60
N PRO A 220 12.99 5.90 -12.71
CA PRO A 220 13.46 4.58 -12.27
C PRO A 220 13.53 4.45 -10.74
N PRO A 221 13.62 3.21 -10.21
CA PRO A 221 13.86 2.98 -8.79
C PRO A 221 15.22 3.55 -8.35
N GLY A 222 15.34 3.86 -7.06
CA GLY A 222 16.56 4.39 -6.44
C GLY A 222 16.40 5.79 -5.85
N PRO A 223 17.51 6.36 -5.36
CA PRO A 223 17.51 7.75 -4.91
C PRO A 223 17.17 8.70 -6.05
N ILE A 224 16.30 9.66 -5.80
CA ILE A 224 15.93 10.68 -6.80
C ILE A 224 16.55 12.04 -6.45
N PRO A 225 16.89 12.89 -7.45
CA PRO A 225 17.40 14.23 -7.19
C PRO A 225 16.29 15.15 -6.65
N LEU A 226 16.67 16.15 -5.85
CA LEU A 226 15.78 17.15 -5.26
C LEU A 226 14.89 17.85 -6.32
N GLU A 227 15.46 18.15 -7.48
CA GLU A 227 14.77 18.76 -8.61
C GLU A 227 13.57 17.90 -9.07
N LEU A 228 13.76 16.58 -9.19
CA LEU A 228 12.69 15.67 -9.58
C LEU A 228 11.61 15.59 -8.48
N ALA A 229 12.00 15.57 -7.22
CA ALA A 229 11.06 15.57 -6.10
C ALA A 229 10.20 16.85 -6.09
N ARG A 230 10.80 18.02 -6.39
CA ARG A 230 10.07 19.28 -6.53
C ARG A 230 9.08 19.25 -7.70
N ARG A 231 9.47 18.71 -8.84
CA ARG A 231 8.56 18.53 -9.99
C ARG A 231 7.34 17.67 -9.66
N TYR A 232 7.48 16.66 -8.81
CA TYR A 232 6.32 15.91 -8.29
C TYR A 232 5.46 16.77 -7.36
N ALA A 233 6.08 17.57 -6.49
CA ALA A 233 5.35 18.49 -5.61
C ALA A 233 4.54 19.52 -6.42
N ASP A 234 5.15 20.11 -7.46
CA ASP A 234 4.53 21.12 -8.33
C ASP A 234 3.27 20.59 -9.04
N VAL A 235 3.19 19.30 -9.30
CA VAL A 235 1.99 18.65 -9.89
C VAL A 235 1.04 18.07 -8.85
N GLY A 236 1.23 18.41 -7.57
CA GLY A 236 0.32 18.06 -6.49
C GLY A 236 0.45 16.63 -5.96
N VAL A 237 1.66 16.05 -6.00
CA VAL A 237 1.94 14.79 -5.29
C VAL A 237 2.16 15.06 -3.81
N ASP A 238 1.41 14.36 -2.96
CA ASP A 238 1.49 14.50 -1.51
C ASP A 238 2.56 13.61 -0.88
N ARG A 239 2.77 12.41 -1.48
CA ARG A 239 3.76 11.42 -1.02
C ARG A 239 4.50 10.76 -2.16
N LEU A 240 5.83 10.68 -2.03
CA LEU A 240 6.68 9.84 -2.88
C LEU A 240 7.10 8.59 -2.09
N VAL A 241 6.83 7.42 -2.65
CA VAL A 241 7.21 6.12 -2.10
C VAL A 241 8.44 5.63 -2.86
N LEU A 242 9.61 5.76 -2.26
CA LEU A 242 10.87 5.42 -2.89
C LEU A 242 11.17 3.93 -2.70
N GLN A 243 11.68 3.29 -3.75
CA GLN A 243 12.10 1.89 -3.73
C GLN A 243 13.59 1.79 -4.11
N PRO A 244 14.35 0.82 -3.55
CA PRO A 244 15.73 0.60 -3.96
C PRO A 244 15.78 0.05 -5.40
N PRO A 245 16.91 0.22 -6.11
CA PRO A 245 17.06 -0.27 -7.49
C PRO A 245 17.10 -1.80 -7.59
N ASP A 246 17.41 -2.48 -6.50
CA ASP A 246 17.45 -3.93 -6.37
C ASP A 246 17.01 -4.38 -4.97
N THR A 247 17.05 -5.68 -4.69
CA THR A 247 16.59 -6.27 -3.42
C THR A 247 17.72 -6.48 -2.40
N THR A 248 18.92 -5.95 -2.67
CA THR A 248 20.06 -6.05 -1.75
C THR A 248 19.91 -5.14 -0.53
N GLY A 249 20.53 -5.55 0.55
CA GLY A 249 20.56 -4.74 1.75
C GLY A 249 21.37 -3.45 1.59
N ALA A 250 22.41 -3.46 0.78
CA ALA A 250 23.25 -2.29 0.51
C ALA A 250 22.45 -1.19 -0.21
N SER A 251 21.71 -1.54 -1.25
CA SER A 251 20.85 -0.59 -1.99
C SER A 251 19.76 0.02 -1.11
N MET A 252 19.19 -0.76 -0.19
CA MET A 252 18.22 -0.24 0.77
C MET A 252 18.85 0.73 1.77
N ASP A 253 20.01 0.40 2.32
CA ASP A 253 20.72 1.25 3.27
C ASP A 253 21.15 2.57 2.60
N GLU A 254 21.63 2.52 1.33
CA GLU A 254 21.96 3.71 0.53
C GLU A 254 20.73 4.59 0.27
N LEU A 255 19.59 3.99 -0.11
CA LEU A 255 18.36 4.73 -0.35
C LEU A 255 17.89 5.49 0.89
N ILE A 256 17.93 4.86 2.07
CA ILE A 256 17.55 5.51 3.34
C ILE A 256 18.45 6.73 3.62
N VAL A 257 19.76 6.57 3.49
CA VAL A 257 20.74 7.65 3.74
C VAL A 257 20.60 8.78 2.72
N ALA A 258 20.52 8.45 1.43
CA ALA A 258 20.39 9.43 0.36
C ALA A 258 19.09 10.25 0.50
N THR A 259 17.96 9.60 0.79
CA THR A 259 16.67 10.28 0.97
C THR A 259 16.70 11.24 2.15
N ARG A 260 17.25 10.81 3.31
CA ARG A 260 17.45 11.68 4.46
C ARG A 260 18.24 12.93 4.11
N ASN A 261 19.38 12.75 3.44
CA ASN A 261 20.32 13.84 3.18
C ASN A 261 19.86 14.80 2.08
N MET A 262 19.14 14.30 1.08
CA MET A 262 18.79 15.07 -0.12
C MET A 262 17.36 15.61 -0.14
N LEU A 263 16.41 14.93 0.52
CA LEU A 263 14.99 15.19 0.29
C LEU A 263 14.23 15.59 1.56
N ILE A 264 14.40 14.86 2.67
CA ILE A 264 13.61 15.08 3.88
C ILE A 264 13.90 16.46 4.46
N GLY A 265 12.83 17.26 4.62
CA GLY A 265 12.91 18.65 5.09
C GLY A 265 13.33 19.68 4.02
N ARG A 266 13.43 19.27 2.73
CA ARG A 266 13.86 20.16 1.63
C ARG A 266 12.83 20.34 0.51
N VAL A 267 11.75 19.55 0.56
CA VAL A 267 10.61 19.61 -0.38
C VAL A 267 9.31 19.82 0.39
#